data_c9540ee22e423b297b550a1c286b837c
#
_entry.id   c9540ee22e423b297b550a1c286b837c
#
_cell.length_a   1.000
_cell.length_b   1.000
_cell.length_c   1.000
_cell.angle_alpha   90.00
_cell.angle_beta   90.00
_cell.angle_gamma   90.00
#
_symmetry.space_group_name_H-M   'P 1'
#
loop_
_entity.id
_entity.type
_entity.pdbx_description
1 polymer ?
#
loop_
_entity_poly.entity_id
_entity_poly.type
_entity_poly.pdbx_seq_one_letter_code
_entity_poly.pdbx_strand_id
1 'polypeptide(L)'
;TIFNHVMESQGYVEKEYMALQGIYTGKYDTLINVPMAIANALGTSLVPSLTAVVTAGTKKQVHSKINQTLRLTMVIAIPSCIGYFVLASPIMVLLYNDSSATPAHLLMAGAIVVVLYGLSSVTNSILHGLNYMTTPAKNAAAALGIHLVAFVLMMTVFKMNVYALVGGNIVFALAMSILNLLKIRKVSGFKIDFVSTIRCSSSDGHCNFRRIQTV
;
A
#
# COMPACT_ATOMS: atom_id res chain seq x y z
N THR A 1 -1.19 5.50 -23.96
CA THR A 1 -0.40 5.29 -22.72
C THR A 1 0.93 4.61 -23.04
N ILE A 2 1.96 4.73 -22.16
CA ILE A 2 3.27 4.05 -22.34
C ILE A 2 3.07 2.54 -22.50
N PHE A 3 2.16 1.94 -21.72
CA PHE A 3 1.80 0.53 -21.82
C PHE A 3 1.37 0.13 -23.23
N ASN A 4 0.42 0.86 -23.82
CA ASN A 4 -0.09 0.55 -25.18
C ASN A 4 1.02 0.63 -26.23
N HIS A 5 1.84 1.68 -26.17
CA HIS A 5 2.92 1.87 -27.15
C HIS A 5 3.98 0.76 -27.07
N VAL A 6 4.32 0.30 -25.87
CA VAL A 6 5.27 -0.81 -25.70
C VAL A 6 4.66 -2.13 -26.15
N MET A 7 3.38 -2.41 -25.85
CA MET A 7 2.69 -3.63 -26.29
C MET A 7 2.58 -3.69 -27.82
N GLU A 8 2.25 -2.57 -28.46
CA GLU A 8 2.22 -2.44 -29.92
C GLU A 8 3.60 -2.70 -30.53
N SER A 9 4.67 -2.14 -29.94
CA SER A 9 6.05 -2.38 -30.40
C SER A 9 6.50 -3.83 -30.23
N GLN A 10 5.88 -4.59 -29.34
CA GLN A 10 6.11 -6.03 -29.13
C GLN A 10 5.25 -6.92 -30.04
N GLY A 11 4.42 -6.33 -30.91
CA GLY A 11 3.60 -7.06 -31.88
C GLY A 11 2.26 -7.59 -31.37
N TYR A 12 1.79 -7.11 -30.21
CA TYR A 12 0.45 -7.47 -29.72
C TYR A 12 -0.64 -6.72 -30.49
N VAL A 13 -1.74 -7.40 -30.76
CA VAL A 13 -2.91 -6.81 -31.42
C VAL A 13 -3.61 -5.85 -30.45
N GLU A 14 -4.09 -4.71 -30.97
CA GLU A 14 -4.76 -3.68 -30.17
C GLU A 14 -5.87 -4.24 -29.27
N LYS A 15 -6.69 -5.15 -29.78
CA LYS A 15 -7.77 -5.79 -29.03
C LYS A 15 -7.28 -6.59 -27.81
N GLU A 16 -6.11 -7.23 -27.91
CA GLU A 16 -5.55 -8.05 -26.83
C GLU A 16 -5.02 -7.20 -25.68
N TYR A 17 -4.22 -6.18 -25.95
CA TYR A 17 -3.70 -5.35 -24.85
C TYR A 17 -4.77 -4.44 -24.25
N MET A 18 -5.78 -4.03 -25.02
CA MET A 18 -6.95 -3.34 -24.46
C MET A 18 -7.78 -4.23 -23.55
N ALA A 19 -7.96 -5.51 -23.89
CA ALA A 19 -8.62 -6.46 -23.01
C ALA A 19 -7.84 -6.68 -21.69
N LEU A 20 -6.52 -6.82 -21.76
CA LEU A 20 -5.65 -6.92 -20.58
C LEU A 20 -5.70 -5.66 -19.71
N GLN A 21 -5.70 -4.49 -20.32
CA GLN A 21 -5.85 -3.22 -19.61
C GLN A 21 -7.23 -3.10 -18.95
N GLY A 22 -8.28 -3.56 -19.62
CA GLY A 22 -9.64 -3.63 -19.08
C GLY A 22 -9.74 -4.55 -17.86
N ILE A 23 -9.09 -5.71 -17.88
CA ILE A 23 -8.99 -6.63 -16.74
C ILE A 23 -8.26 -5.94 -15.57
N TYR A 24 -7.15 -5.25 -15.85
CA TYR A 24 -6.39 -4.55 -14.83
C TYR A 24 -7.20 -3.42 -14.18
N THR A 25 -7.74 -2.50 -14.97
CA THR A 25 -8.45 -1.33 -14.45
C THR A 25 -9.84 -1.65 -13.92
N GLY A 26 -10.60 -2.49 -14.63
CA GLY A 26 -12.00 -2.78 -14.30
C GLY A 26 -12.19 -3.83 -13.18
N LYS A 27 -11.26 -4.76 -13.04
CA LYS A 27 -11.38 -5.84 -12.04
C LYS A 27 -10.35 -5.72 -10.93
N TYR A 28 -9.06 -5.77 -11.28
CA TYR A 28 -7.98 -5.77 -10.30
C TYR A 28 -7.92 -4.46 -9.50
N ASP A 29 -7.80 -3.33 -10.17
CA ASP A 29 -7.66 -2.02 -9.52
C ASP A 29 -8.87 -1.67 -8.66
N THR A 30 -10.07 -1.98 -9.14
CA THR A 30 -11.33 -1.79 -8.39
C THR A 30 -11.31 -2.56 -7.07
N LEU A 31 -10.89 -3.83 -7.07
CA LEU A 31 -10.82 -4.65 -5.85
C LEU A 31 -9.74 -4.16 -4.89
N ILE A 32 -8.55 -3.83 -5.38
CA ILE A 32 -7.45 -3.31 -4.55
C ILE A 32 -7.85 -1.98 -3.88
N ASN A 33 -8.64 -1.14 -4.56
CA ASN A 33 -9.08 0.14 -4.01
C ASN A 33 -10.06 0.02 -2.83
N VAL A 34 -10.78 -1.09 -2.67
CA VAL A 34 -11.74 -1.26 -1.55
C VAL A 34 -11.05 -1.19 -0.18
N PRO A 35 -10.09 -2.07 0.18
CA PRO A 35 -9.39 -1.97 1.46
C PRO A 35 -8.54 -0.70 1.57
N MET A 36 -8.05 -0.17 0.44
CA MET A 36 -7.30 1.08 0.43
C MET A 36 -8.16 2.29 0.80
N ALA A 37 -9.43 2.35 0.36
CA ALA A 37 -10.34 3.41 0.74
C ALA A 37 -10.55 3.44 2.27
N ILE A 38 -10.68 2.28 2.89
CA ILE A 38 -10.79 2.14 4.35
C ILE A 38 -9.50 2.63 5.04
N ALA A 39 -8.34 2.18 4.55
CA ALA A 39 -7.04 2.61 5.09
C ALA A 39 -6.84 4.13 4.99
N ASN A 40 -7.23 4.72 3.86
CA ASN A 40 -7.18 6.18 3.64
C ASN A 40 -8.11 6.93 4.60
N ALA A 41 -9.35 6.47 4.77
CA ALA A 41 -10.31 7.09 5.69
C ALA A 41 -9.80 7.06 7.13
N LEU A 42 -9.23 5.93 7.57
CA LEU A 42 -8.60 5.84 8.90
C LEU A 42 -7.39 6.75 9.02
N GLY A 43 -6.51 6.78 8.02
CA GLY A 43 -5.34 7.65 8.00
C GLY A 43 -5.73 9.13 8.15
N THR A 44 -6.68 9.60 7.37
CA THR A 44 -7.12 11.00 7.40
C THR A 44 -7.83 11.38 8.70
N SER A 45 -8.64 10.48 9.27
CA SER A 45 -9.33 10.71 10.54
C SER A 45 -8.37 10.85 11.73
N LEU A 46 -7.17 10.26 11.63
CA LEU A 46 -6.15 10.30 12.68
C LEU A 46 -5.26 11.56 12.61
N VAL A 47 -5.22 12.27 11.49
CA VAL A 47 -4.41 13.49 11.32
C VAL A 47 -4.69 14.54 12.40
N PRO A 48 -5.95 14.95 12.68
CA PRO A 48 -6.21 15.97 13.70
C PRO A 48 -5.76 15.56 15.10
N SER A 49 -6.00 14.28 15.47
CA SER A 49 -5.60 13.76 16.78
C SER A 49 -4.09 13.66 16.93
N LEU A 50 -3.35 13.37 15.85
CA LEU A 50 -1.89 13.36 15.86
C LEU A 50 -1.34 14.78 15.94
N THR A 51 -1.90 15.73 15.19
CA THR A 51 -1.51 17.15 15.26
C THR A 51 -1.68 17.73 16.66
N ALA A 52 -2.80 17.43 17.34
CA ALA A 52 -3.04 17.85 18.72
C ALA A 52 -1.98 17.30 19.69
N VAL A 53 -1.59 16.03 19.53
CA VAL A 53 -0.52 15.43 20.36
C VAL A 53 0.87 15.99 20.03
N VAL A 54 1.12 16.37 18.78
CA VAL A 54 2.40 16.99 18.37
C VAL A 54 2.55 18.40 18.96
N THR A 55 1.45 19.16 19.05
CA THR A 55 1.48 20.55 19.57
C THR A 55 1.51 20.64 21.09
N ALA A 56 0.79 19.76 21.79
CA ALA A 56 0.58 19.82 23.25
C ALA A 56 1.18 18.63 24.02
N GLY A 57 1.65 17.58 23.33
CA GLY A 57 2.06 16.33 23.95
C GLY A 57 3.55 16.14 24.11
N THR A 58 3.90 15.04 24.79
CA THR A 58 5.28 14.59 24.92
C THR A 58 5.69 13.74 23.71
N LYS A 59 7.00 13.62 23.43
CA LYS A 59 7.52 12.74 22.38
C LYS A 59 7.02 11.29 22.51
N LYS A 60 6.84 10.81 23.73
CA LYS A 60 6.32 9.46 24.02
C LYS A 60 4.87 9.30 23.53
N GLN A 61 4.02 10.31 23.73
CA GLN A 61 2.64 10.30 23.25
C GLN A 61 2.56 10.34 21.72
N VAL A 62 3.44 11.13 21.08
CA VAL A 62 3.55 11.14 19.61
C VAL A 62 3.93 9.76 19.06
N HIS A 63 4.95 9.11 19.65
CA HIS A 63 5.36 7.75 19.26
C HIS A 63 4.25 6.72 19.49
N SER A 64 3.55 6.79 20.62
CA SER A 64 2.42 5.91 20.90
C SER A 64 1.31 6.05 19.86
N LYS A 65 0.99 7.29 19.48
CA LYS A 65 -0.04 7.59 18.48
C LYS A 65 0.36 7.09 17.08
N ILE A 66 1.62 7.29 16.67
CA ILE A 66 2.15 6.75 15.41
C ILE A 66 2.03 5.23 15.37
N ASN A 67 2.46 4.54 16.43
CA ASN A 67 2.34 3.08 16.53
C ASN A 67 0.91 2.59 16.46
N GLN A 68 -0.01 3.25 17.17
CA GLN A 68 -1.43 2.93 17.15
C GLN A 68 -2.00 3.05 15.72
N THR A 69 -1.64 4.10 15.01
CA THR A 69 -2.09 4.36 13.64
C THR A 69 -1.58 3.29 12.68
N LEU A 70 -0.28 2.99 12.72
CA LEU A 70 0.32 1.93 11.91
C LEU A 70 -0.31 0.57 12.18
N ARG A 71 -0.49 0.23 13.46
CA ARG A 71 -1.10 -1.04 13.87
C ARG A 71 -2.54 -1.18 13.36
N LEU A 72 -3.35 -0.14 13.49
CA LEU A 72 -4.74 -0.15 13.03
C LEU A 72 -4.84 -0.40 11.52
N THR A 73 -3.98 0.24 10.74
CA THR A 73 -3.91 0.02 9.29
C THR A 73 -3.48 -1.40 8.95
N MET A 74 -2.49 -1.96 9.65
CA MET A 74 -2.01 -3.33 9.39
C MET A 74 -3.05 -4.39 9.75
N VAL A 75 -3.87 -4.18 10.80
CA VAL A 75 -4.97 -5.08 11.17
C VAL A 75 -6.01 -5.22 10.06
N ILE A 76 -6.17 -4.21 9.20
CA ILE A 76 -7.06 -4.26 8.05
C ILE A 76 -6.32 -4.77 6.80
N ALA A 77 -5.12 -4.25 6.54
CA ALA A 77 -4.39 -4.54 5.31
C ALA A 77 -3.91 -6.00 5.22
N ILE A 78 -3.45 -6.60 6.33
CA ILE A 78 -2.94 -7.97 6.34
C ILE A 78 -4.04 -9.02 6.06
N PRO A 79 -5.20 -9.01 6.75
CA PRO A 79 -6.28 -9.93 6.43
C PRO A 79 -6.81 -9.74 5.01
N SER A 80 -6.89 -8.49 4.51
CA SER A 80 -7.32 -8.21 3.14
C SER A 80 -6.34 -8.80 2.11
N CYS A 81 -5.03 -8.67 2.37
CA CYS A 81 -4.00 -9.27 1.52
C CYS A 81 -4.13 -10.80 1.48
N ILE A 82 -4.26 -11.44 2.64
CA ILE A 82 -4.45 -12.91 2.73
C ILE A 82 -5.75 -13.32 2.04
N GLY A 83 -6.83 -12.57 2.26
CA GLY A 83 -8.13 -12.82 1.60
C GLY A 83 -8.01 -12.77 0.08
N TYR A 84 -7.37 -11.74 -0.47
CA TYR A 84 -7.17 -11.63 -1.93
C TYR A 84 -6.23 -12.70 -2.48
N PHE A 85 -5.23 -13.12 -1.70
CA PHE A 85 -4.33 -14.18 -2.12
C PHE A 85 -5.04 -15.55 -2.17
N VAL A 86 -5.81 -15.90 -1.15
CA VAL A 86 -6.46 -17.21 -1.03
C VAL A 86 -7.76 -17.29 -1.83
N LEU A 87 -8.55 -16.22 -1.83
CA LEU A 87 -9.90 -16.19 -2.42
C LEU A 87 -9.92 -15.51 -3.79
N ALA A 88 -8.78 -15.29 -4.45
CA ALA A 88 -8.70 -14.59 -5.73
C ALA A 88 -9.67 -15.16 -6.79
N SER A 89 -9.64 -16.48 -7.00
CA SER A 89 -10.49 -17.15 -7.98
C SER A 89 -11.99 -17.11 -7.59
N PRO A 90 -12.40 -17.48 -6.37
CA PRO A 90 -13.78 -17.31 -5.91
C PRO A 90 -14.31 -15.87 -6.03
N ILE A 91 -13.48 -14.88 -5.69
CA ILE A 91 -13.87 -13.45 -5.79
C ILE A 91 -14.13 -13.06 -7.24
N MET A 92 -13.27 -13.48 -8.19
CA MET A 92 -13.46 -13.18 -9.61
C MET A 92 -14.70 -13.82 -10.18
N VAL A 93 -15.00 -15.07 -9.81
CA VAL A 93 -16.23 -15.76 -10.24
C VAL A 93 -17.47 -15.11 -9.64
N LEU A 94 -17.43 -14.80 -8.33
CA LEU A 94 -18.61 -14.27 -7.63
C LEU A 94 -18.98 -12.84 -8.07
N LEU A 95 -17.97 -11.97 -8.23
CA LEU A 95 -18.22 -10.54 -8.51
C LEU A 95 -18.29 -10.22 -9.99
N TYR A 96 -17.52 -10.93 -10.82
CA TYR A 96 -17.39 -10.62 -12.24
C TYR A 96 -17.87 -11.74 -13.16
N ASN A 97 -18.36 -12.86 -12.59
CA ASN A 97 -18.74 -14.06 -13.34
C ASN A 97 -17.63 -14.50 -14.32
N ASP A 98 -16.36 -14.35 -13.89
CA ASP A 98 -15.19 -14.61 -14.72
C ASP A 98 -14.37 -15.74 -14.11
N SER A 99 -14.37 -16.88 -14.77
CA SER A 99 -13.61 -18.08 -14.40
C SER A 99 -12.23 -18.14 -15.05
N SER A 100 -11.82 -17.10 -15.79
CA SER A 100 -10.50 -17.08 -16.42
C SER A 100 -9.38 -16.96 -15.38
N ALA A 101 -8.24 -17.58 -15.67
CA ALA A 101 -7.10 -17.60 -14.75
C ALA A 101 -6.40 -16.23 -14.63
N THR A 102 -6.39 -15.43 -15.69
CA THR A 102 -5.62 -14.18 -15.77
C THR A 102 -6.00 -13.17 -14.68
N PRO A 103 -7.30 -12.77 -14.48
CA PRO A 103 -7.63 -11.80 -13.44
C PRO A 103 -7.42 -12.36 -12.02
N ALA A 104 -7.62 -13.68 -11.81
CA ALA A 104 -7.35 -14.31 -10.52
C ALA A 104 -5.84 -14.27 -10.18
N HIS A 105 -4.96 -14.65 -11.11
CA HIS A 105 -3.51 -14.57 -10.92
C HIS A 105 -3.05 -13.13 -10.74
N LEU A 106 -3.66 -12.17 -11.42
CA LEU A 106 -3.33 -10.75 -11.27
C LEU A 106 -3.67 -10.26 -9.86
N LEU A 107 -4.83 -10.67 -9.32
CA LEU A 107 -5.25 -10.34 -7.96
C LEU A 107 -4.34 -10.99 -6.91
N MET A 108 -3.97 -12.26 -7.12
CA MET A 108 -3.00 -12.94 -6.23
C MET A 108 -1.64 -12.23 -6.22
N ALA A 109 -1.08 -11.94 -7.40
CA ALA A 109 0.20 -11.24 -7.52
C ALA A 109 0.16 -9.84 -6.89
N GLY A 110 -0.98 -9.16 -7.01
CA GLY A 110 -1.18 -7.81 -6.48
C GLY A 110 -1.68 -7.75 -5.03
N ALA A 111 -1.98 -8.87 -4.38
CA ALA A 111 -2.49 -8.86 -3.02
C ALA A 111 -1.56 -8.12 -2.03
N ILE A 112 -0.24 -8.27 -2.19
CA ILE A 112 0.76 -7.56 -1.39
C ILE A 112 0.69 -6.03 -1.53
N VAL A 113 0.21 -5.55 -2.67
CA VAL A 113 0.04 -4.12 -2.95
C VAL A 113 -0.86 -3.46 -1.92
N VAL A 114 -1.89 -4.16 -1.43
CA VAL A 114 -2.81 -3.65 -0.40
C VAL A 114 -2.06 -3.26 0.88
N VAL A 115 -1.13 -4.12 1.34
CA VAL A 115 -0.33 -3.84 2.55
C VAL A 115 0.62 -2.67 2.30
N LEU A 116 1.29 -2.65 1.16
CA LEU A 116 2.27 -1.62 0.83
C LEU A 116 1.61 -0.25 0.62
N TYR A 117 0.49 -0.20 -0.07
CA TYR A 117 -0.27 1.05 -0.24
C TYR A 117 -0.91 1.51 1.07
N GLY A 118 -1.43 0.59 1.89
CA GLY A 118 -1.93 0.92 3.22
C GLY A 118 -0.84 1.56 4.08
N LEU A 119 0.38 1.00 4.05
CA LEU A 119 1.54 1.56 4.74
C LEU A 119 1.94 2.92 4.18
N SER A 120 1.98 3.06 2.85
CA SER A 120 2.26 4.33 2.18
C SER A 120 1.24 5.41 2.56
N SER A 121 -0.05 5.10 2.50
CA SER A 121 -1.13 6.02 2.82
C SER A 121 -1.08 6.49 4.28
N VAL A 122 -0.92 5.56 5.21
CA VAL A 122 -0.86 5.93 6.63
C VAL A 122 0.40 6.72 6.99
N THR A 123 1.54 6.42 6.37
CA THR A 123 2.76 7.21 6.57
C THR A 123 2.66 8.61 5.98
N ASN A 124 1.92 8.81 4.88
CA ASN A 124 1.53 10.14 4.38
C ASN A 124 0.73 10.92 5.43
N SER A 125 -0.32 10.28 5.99
CA SER A 125 -1.17 10.89 7.01
C SER A 125 -0.37 11.26 8.28
N ILE A 126 0.56 10.39 8.69
CA ILE A 126 1.47 10.67 9.81
C ILE A 126 2.33 11.90 9.52
N LEU A 127 2.92 12.02 8.33
CA LEU A 127 3.72 13.18 7.95
C LEU A 127 2.89 14.48 7.92
N HIS A 128 1.64 14.42 7.46
CA HIS A 128 0.71 15.54 7.54
C HIS A 128 0.43 15.93 8.99
N GLY A 129 0.16 14.95 9.87
CA GLY A 129 -0.05 15.18 11.30
C GLY A 129 1.18 15.73 12.03
N LEU A 130 2.39 15.42 11.56
CA LEU A 130 3.65 15.99 12.03
C LEU A 130 3.97 17.39 11.45
N ASN A 131 3.04 17.97 10.69
CA ASN A 131 3.16 19.28 10.01
C ASN A 131 4.21 19.32 8.87
N TYR A 132 4.55 18.16 8.28
CA TYR A 132 5.41 18.06 7.10
C TYR A 132 4.61 17.86 5.81
N MET A 133 3.74 18.84 5.46
CA MET A 133 2.76 18.72 4.36
C MET A 133 3.40 18.54 2.98
N THR A 134 4.57 19.15 2.72
CA THR A 134 5.24 19.09 1.42
C THR A 134 6.10 17.83 1.23
N THR A 135 6.44 17.13 2.31
CA THR A 135 7.32 15.95 2.25
C THR A 135 6.69 14.78 1.50
N PRO A 136 5.41 14.39 1.75
CA PRO A 136 4.77 13.33 0.98
C PRO A 136 4.75 13.60 -0.52
N ALA A 137 4.51 14.85 -0.94
CA ALA A 137 4.51 15.23 -2.35
C ALA A 137 5.89 15.06 -3.00
N LYS A 138 6.96 15.47 -2.31
CA LYS A 138 8.34 15.27 -2.79
C LYS A 138 8.72 13.79 -2.87
N ASN A 139 8.34 13.01 -1.86
CA ASN A 139 8.57 11.57 -1.83
C ASN A 139 7.77 10.86 -2.93
N ALA A 140 6.53 11.30 -3.20
CA ALA A 140 5.71 10.78 -4.29
C ALA A 140 6.34 11.05 -5.67
N ALA A 141 6.87 12.25 -5.89
CA ALA A 141 7.58 12.58 -7.13
C ALA A 141 8.82 11.70 -7.34
N ALA A 142 9.61 11.48 -6.28
CA ALA A 142 10.76 10.58 -6.33
C ALA A 142 10.35 9.11 -6.57
N ALA A 143 9.31 8.63 -5.85
CA ALA A 143 8.78 7.29 -6.02
C ALA A 143 8.19 7.08 -7.43
N LEU A 144 7.56 8.10 -8.03
CA LEU A 144 7.06 8.08 -9.41
C LEU A 144 8.20 7.91 -10.41
N GLY A 145 9.32 8.63 -10.21
CA GLY A 145 10.51 8.46 -11.05
C GLY A 145 11.04 7.01 -11.01
N ILE A 146 11.17 6.44 -9.80
CA ILE A 146 11.60 5.04 -9.61
C ILE A 146 10.59 4.08 -10.27
N HIS A 147 9.28 4.32 -10.09
CA HIS A 147 8.21 3.53 -10.70
C HIS A 147 8.31 3.51 -12.22
N LEU A 148 8.48 4.67 -12.86
CA LEU A 148 8.57 4.76 -14.33
C LEU A 148 9.76 3.99 -14.88
N VAL A 149 10.93 4.11 -14.24
CA VAL A 149 12.12 3.34 -14.63
C VAL A 149 11.89 1.84 -14.47
N ALA A 150 11.37 1.41 -13.32
CA ALA A 150 11.09 0.00 -13.05
C ALA A 150 10.02 -0.56 -14.00
N PHE A 151 8.97 0.21 -14.28
CA PHE A 151 7.91 -0.16 -15.20
C PHE A 151 8.42 -0.38 -16.62
N VAL A 152 9.21 0.57 -17.14
CA VAL A 152 9.82 0.44 -18.48
C VAL A 152 10.75 -0.77 -18.54
N LEU A 153 11.58 -1.00 -17.51
CA LEU A 153 12.44 -2.18 -17.44
C LEU A 153 11.64 -3.50 -17.43
N MET A 154 10.56 -3.57 -16.64
CA MET A 154 9.70 -4.75 -16.58
C MET A 154 9.00 -5.03 -17.92
N MET A 155 8.58 -3.98 -18.62
CA MET A 155 7.94 -4.11 -19.91
C MET A 155 8.93 -4.49 -21.03
N THR A 156 10.11 -3.85 -21.08
CA THR A 156 11.06 -4.01 -22.20
C THR A 156 11.98 -5.21 -22.03
N VAL A 157 12.53 -5.42 -20.82
CA VAL A 157 13.51 -6.49 -20.55
C VAL A 157 12.82 -7.80 -20.19
N PHE A 158 11.85 -7.74 -19.25
CA PHE A 158 11.19 -8.95 -18.75
C PHE A 158 9.92 -9.33 -19.52
N LYS A 159 9.42 -8.48 -20.41
CA LYS A 159 8.22 -8.70 -21.24
C LYS A 159 7.01 -9.20 -20.41
N MET A 160 6.82 -8.66 -19.21
CA MET A 160 5.84 -9.16 -18.22
C MET A 160 4.39 -8.75 -18.53
N ASN A 161 4.09 -8.17 -19.71
CA ASN A 161 2.73 -7.78 -20.11
C ASN A 161 1.99 -6.98 -19.01
N VAL A 162 0.74 -7.36 -18.73
CA VAL A 162 -0.11 -6.73 -17.69
C VAL A 162 0.46 -6.87 -16.26
N TYR A 163 1.29 -7.88 -15.99
CA TYR A 163 1.97 -8.04 -14.69
C TYR A 163 2.99 -6.95 -14.41
N ALA A 164 3.52 -6.29 -15.44
CA ALA A 164 4.40 -5.14 -15.26
C ALA A 164 3.68 -3.96 -14.58
N LEU A 165 2.37 -3.79 -14.80
CA LEU A 165 1.56 -2.77 -14.12
C LEU A 165 1.48 -3.05 -12.61
N VAL A 166 1.24 -4.32 -12.25
CA VAL A 166 1.23 -4.73 -10.83
C VAL A 166 2.61 -4.58 -10.19
N GLY A 167 3.65 -5.02 -10.88
CA GLY A 167 5.03 -4.87 -10.44
C GLY A 167 5.43 -3.41 -10.24
N GLY A 168 5.04 -2.53 -11.16
CA GLY A 168 5.23 -1.09 -11.04
C GLY A 168 4.56 -0.53 -9.78
N ASN A 169 3.31 -0.92 -9.50
CA ASN A 169 2.60 -0.51 -8.29
C ASN A 169 3.30 -0.98 -7.00
N ILE A 170 3.83 -2.21 -6.99
CA ILE A 170 4.62 -2.72 -5.86
C ILE A 170 5.84 -1.83 -5.63
N VAL A 171 6.60 -1.53 -6.69
CA VAL A 171 7.79 -0.68 -6.61
C VAL A 171 7.45 0.72 -6.13
N PHE A 172 6.39 1.33 -6.66
CA PHE A 172 5.92 2.65 -6.23
C PHE A 172 5.57 2.67 -4.74
N ALA A 173 4.72 1.73 -4.31
CA ALA A 173 4.25 1.67 -2.92
C ALA A 173 5.41 1.39 -1.93
N LEU A 174 6.36 0.53 -2.30
CA LEU A 174 7.58 0.28 -1.55
C LEU A 174 8.45 1.54 -1.43
N ALA A 175 8.77 2.17 -2.55
CA ALA A 175 9.60 3.38 -2.58
C ALA A 175 8.97 4.48 -1.72
N MET A 176 7.66 4.72 -1.89
CA MET A 176 6.92 5.71 -1.13
C MET A 176 6.91 5.42 0.37
N SER A 177 6.64 4.15 0.75
CA SER A 177 6.64 3.72 2.15
C SER A 177 8.02 3.90 2.80
N ILE A 178 9.08 3.47 2.12
CA ILE A 178 10.46 3.59 2.62
C ILE A 178 10.85 5.06 2.81
N LEU A 179 10.62 5.92 1.81
CA LEU A 179 10.95 7.34 1.88
C LEU A 179 10.21 8.04 3.02
N ASN A 180 8.91 7.75 3.19
CA ASN A 180 8.10 8.29 4.26
C ASN A 180 8.59 7.82 5.65
N LEU A 181 8.86 6.53 5.80
CA LEU A 181 9.34 5.96 7.06
C LEU A 181 10.71 6.51 7.46
N LEU A 182 11.62 6.67 6.51
CA LEU A 182 12.92 7.30 6.74
C LEU A 182 12.75 8.74 7.24
N LYS A 183 11.83 9.50 6.65
CA LYS A 183 11.53 10.85 7.08
C LYS A 183 10.92 10.91 8.47
N ILE A 184 9.92 10.06 8.74
CA ILE A 184 9.28 9.95 10.06
C ILE A 184 10.34 9.62 11.11
N ARG A 185 11.20 8.64 10.85
CA ARG A 185 12.29 8.25 11.75
C ARG A 185 13.25 9.42 12.03
N LYS A 186 13.64 10.19 10.99
CA LYS A 186 14.54 11.33 11.13
C LYS A 186 13.92 12.47 11.94
N VAL A 187 12.62 12.71 11.79
CA VAL A 187 11.91 13.84 12.41
C VAL A 187 11.51 13.53 13.84
N SER A 188 10.90 12.36 14.08
CA SER A 188 10.36 11.98 15.40
C SER A 188 11.37 11.24 16.28
N GLY A 189 12.52 10.78 15.75
CA GLY A 189 13.42 9.85 16.44
C GLY A 189 12.82 8.46 16.65
N PHE A 190 11.71 8.16 15.97
CA PHE A 190 10.93 6.96 16.13
C PHE A 190 11.68 5.72 15.61
N LYS A 191 11.86 4.72 16.47
CA LYS A 191 12.32 3.38 16.05
C LYS A 191 11.10 2.52 15.80
N ILE A 192 10.95 2.07 14.58
CA ILE A 192 9.84 1.18 14.21
C ILE A 192 10.18 -0.23 14.68
N ASP A 193 9.52 -0.71 15.70
CA ASP A 193 9.52 -2.11 16.07
C ASP A 193 8.48 -2.85 15.20
N PHE A 194 8.83 -3.04 13.93
CA PHE A 194 7.97 -3.70 12.95
C PHE A 194 7.60 -5.13 13.42
N VAL A 195 8.53 -5.79 14.11
CA VAL A 195 8.33 -7.14 14.66
C VAL A 195 7.28 -7.13 15.78
N SER A 196 7.22 -6.11 16.62
CA SER A 196 6.22 -6.02 17.68
C SER A 196 4.81 -5.72 17.13
N THR A 197 4.74 -4.98 16.02
CA THR A 197 3.48 -4.64 15.34
C THR A 197 2.85 -5.87 14.70
N ILE A 198 3.64 -6.75 14.07
CA ILE A 198 3.17 -7.99 13.45
C ILE A 198 2.91 -9.08 14.49
N ARG A 199 3.79 -9.22 15.49
CA ARG A 199 3.67 -10.27 16.53
C ARG A 199 2.40 -10.10 17.37
N CYS A 200 1.95 -8.87 17.62
CA CYS A 200 0.72 -8.61 18.37
C CYS A 200 -0.56 -8.87 17.54
N SER A 201 -0.45 -9.00 16.21
CA SER A 201 -1.55 -9.44 15.34
C SER A 201 -1.68 -10.95 15.25
N SER A 202 -0.61 -11.70 15.57
CA SER A 202 -0.55 -13.16 15.44
C SER A 202 -0.73 -13.94 16.74
N SER A 203 -0.68 -13.28 17.91
CA SER A 203 -0.77 -13.95 19.22
C SER A 203 -1.92 -13.38 20.02
N ASP A 204 -2.92 -14.21 20.18
CA ASP A 204 -3.99 -14.20 21.19
C ASP A 204 -4.17 -12.95 22.07
N GLY A 205 -5.40 -12.45 22.07
CA GLY A 205 -6.15 -11.51 22.96
C GLY A 205 -5.60 -10.99 24.30
N HIS A 206 -4.35 -11.22 24.64
CA HIS A 206 -3.68 -10.73 25.84
C HIS A 206 -2.43 -9.91 25.52
N CYS A 207 -2.56 -8.90 24.65
CA CYS A 207 -1.54 -7.88 24.56
C CYS A 207 -1.64 -7.00 25.81
N ASN A 208 -0.70 -7.18 26.72
CA ASN A 208 -0.64 -6.59 28.04
C ASN A 208 -0.73 -5.05 27.99
N PHE A 209 -1.96 -4.53 28.02
CA PHE A 209 -2.29 -3.10 28.08
C PHE A 209 -1.68 -2.42 29.33
N ARG A 210 -1.24 -3.21 30.33
CA ARG A 210 -0.64 -2.72 31.59
C ARG A 210 0.78 -2.18 31.46
N ARG A 211 1.53 -2.47 30.38
CA ARG A 211 2.93 -1.99 30.26
C ARG A 211 3.06 -0.57 29.70
N ILE A 212 1.96 0.06 29.31
CA ILE A 212 1.96 1.41 28.76
C ILE A 212 1.67 2.49 29.82
N GLN A 213 1.20 2.08 31.01
CA GLN A 213 0.83 3.03 32.08
C GLN A 213 1.91 3.25 33.15
N THR A 214 2.98 2.51 33.15
CA THR A 214 4.06 2.68 34.15
C THR A 214 5.41 2.82 33.43
N VAL A 215 5.79 4.00 33.07
CA VAL A 215 7.09 4.69 33.16
C VAL A 215 6.94 6.14 32.68
#